data_5d3fd5567f02c316ff2d9558ac5f8d69
#
_entry.id   5d3fd5567f02c316ff2d9558ac5f8d69
#
_cell.length_a   1.000
_cell.length_b   1.000
_cell.length_c   1.000
_cell.angle_alpha   90.00
_cell.angle_beta   90.00
_cell.angle_gamma   90.00
#
_symmetry.space_group_name_H-M   'P 1'
#
loop_
_entity.id
_entity.type
_entity.pdbx_description
1 polymer ?
#
loop_
_entity_poly.entity_id
_entity_poly.type
_entity_poly.pdbx_seq_one_letter_code
_entity_poly.pdbx_strand_id
1 'polypeptide(L)'
;AGHTETTTDLARLAGFYPAGLCCEIMDDDGHMMRTPRLKEFAKKHGLHMITVQSLIEYRKRTENFVHEVADVDFPSKYGHFRIHAYENELNNKCDIAIVKGDVRGKKDVLVRVHSECLTGDALGSMRCDCGEQLALALKKIEAEGEGVVLYMRQEGRGIGLANKMRAYALQDKGRDTVEANVELGFAPDLRDYGIGAQILADLGLTSIRLMTNNPAKRAGLEGYGLEITGRVPLQVHANKFDKRYLTVKKVKMGHLFSDDTLK
;
A
#
# COMPACT_ATOMS: atom_id res chain seq x y z
N ALA A 1 -12.27 7.97 -11.02
CA ALA A 1 -11.79 9.36 -10.94
C ALA A 1 -11.62 9.91 -12.35
N GLY A 2 -12.28 11.01 -12.63
CA GLY A 2 -12.26 11.68 -13.95
C GLY A 2 -12.39 13.19 -13.81
N HIS A 3 -12.53 13.89 -14.93
CA HIS A 3 -12.65 15.36 -14.95
C HIS A 3 -13.94 15.85 -14.28
N THR A 4 -15.02 15.10 -14.33
CA THR A 4 -16.29 15.44 -13.68
C THR A 4 -16.14 15.47 -12.17
N GLU A 5 -15.61 14.40 -11.58
CA GLU A 5 -15.34 14.32 -10.15
C GLU A 5 -14.30 15.37 -9.72
N THR A 6 -13.27 15.59 -10.55
CA THR A 6 -12.23 16.60 -10.29
C THR A 6 -12.84 18.00 -10.17
N THR A 7 -13.80 18.34 -11.03
CA THR A 7 -14.46 19.66 -11.04
C THR A 7 -15.20 19.91 -9.72
N THR A 8 -15.98 18.95 -9.25
CA THR A 8 -16.70 19.06 -7.98
C THR A 8 -15.78 19.03 -6.77
N ASP A 9 -14.72 18.20 -6.81
CA ASP A 9 -13.72 18.12 -5.75
C ASP A 9 -12.93 19.41 -5.59
N LEU A 10 -12.51 20.03 -6.68
CA LEU A 10 -11.82 21.34 -6.64
C LEU A 10 -12.69 22.44 -6.04
N ALA A 11 -13.98 22.51 -6.41
CA ALA A 11 -14.92 23.47 -5.85
C ALA A 11 -15.05 23.26 -4.32
N ARG A 12 -15.23 22.01 -3.89
CA ARG A 12 -15.34 21.66 -2.46
C ARG A 12 -14.06 21.99 -1.68
N LEU A 13 -12.89 21.63 -2.21
CA LEU A 13 -11.60 21.90 -1.57
C LEU A 13 -11.28 23.39 -1.48
N ALA A 14 -11.81 24.18 -2.41
CA ALA A 14 -11.73 25.65 -2.38
C ALA A 14 -12.75 26.32 -1.43
N GLY A 15 -13.59 25.54 -0.73
CA GLY A 15 -14.59 26.02 0.20
C GLY A 15 -15.90 26.50 -0.48
N PHE A 16 -16.10 26.19 -1.75
CA PHE A 16 -17.33 26.51 -2.48
C PHE A 16 -18.35 25.37 -2.46
N TYR A 17 -19.55 25.65 -2.91
CA TYR A 17 -20.54 24.63 -3.17
C TYR A 17 -19.98 23.60 -4.18
N PRO A 18 -20.13 22.28 -3.97
CA PRO A 18 -19.50 21.26 -4.79
C PRO A 18 -20.15 21.10 -6.17
N ALA A 19 -20.12 22.16 -6.94
CA ALA A 19 -20.56 22.21 -8.32
C ALA A 19 -19.57 23.04 -9.15
N GLY A 20 -19.34 22.64 -10.38
CA GLY A 20 -18.44 23.34 -11.30
C GLY A 20 -18.78 23.07 -12.75
N LEU A 21 -18.35 23.95 -13.61
CA LEU A 21 -18.44 23.81 -15.05
C LEU A 21 -17.11 23.26 -15.59
N CYS A 22 -17.16 22.24 -16.42
CA CYS A 22 -15.99 21.76 -17.16
C CYS A 22 -16.29 21.73 -18.66
N CYS A 23 -15.25 21.91 -19.45
CA CYS A 23 -15.30 21.86 -20.90
C CYS A 23 -14.02 21.27 -21.44
N GLU A 24 -14.13 20.32 -22.35
CA GLU A 24 -13.00 19.73 -23.05
C GLU A 24 -12.41 20.73 -24.05
N ILE A 25 -11.09 20.79 -24.13
CA ILE A 25 -10.38 21.68 -25.05
C ILE A 25 -10.09 20.90 -26.34
N MET A 26 -10.68 21.39 -27.42
CA MET A 26 -10.42 20.90 -28.78
C MET A 26 -9.24 21.62 -29.43
N ASP A 27 -8.54 20.91 -30.27
CA ASP A 27 -7.55 21.49 -31.19
C ASP A 27 -8.18 22.05 -32.45
N ASP A 28 -7.46 22.85 -33.20
CA ASP A 28 -7.94 23.51 -34.43
C ASP A 28 -8.41 22.51 -35.50
N ASP A 29 -7.94 21.28 -35.46
CA ASP A 29 -8.33 20.18 -36.35
C ASP A 29 -9.62 19.44 -35.93
N GLY A 30 -10.25 19.86 -34.83
CA GLY A 30 -11.45 19.25 -34.27
C GLY A 30 -11.24 18.03 -33.37
N HIS A 31 -9.99 17.62 -33.13
CA HIS A 31 -9.68 16.56 -32.21
C HIS A 31 -9.48 17.09 -30.77
N MET A 32 -9.67 16.22 -29.79
CA MET A 32 -9.37 16.59 -28.38
C MET A 32 -7.89 16.88 -28.20
N MET A 33 -7.59 18.09 -27.70
CA MET A 33 -6.21 18.53 -27.48
C MET A 33 -5.49 17.61 -26.48
N ARG A 34 -4.29 17.20 -26.80
CA ARG A 34 -3.48 16.26 -26.00
C ARG A 34 -2.45 17.01 -25.15
N THR A 35 -1.93 16.31 -24.13
CA THR A 35 -1.07 16.89 -23.08
C THR A 35 0.05 17.81 -23.57
N PRO A 36 0.82 17.50 -24.64
CA PRO A 36 1.86 18.42 -25.12
C PRO A 36 1.29 19.79 -25.50
N ARG A 37 0.24 19.81 -26.31
CA ARG A 37 -0.44 21.05 -26.74
C ARG A 37 -1.20 21.74 -25.61
N LEU A 38 -1.81 20.99 -24.69
CA LEU A 38 -2.45 21.54 -23.48
C LEU A 38 -1.47 22.34 -22.62
N LYS A 39 -0.20 21.90 -22.50
CA LYS A 39 0.84 22.65 -21.77
C LYS A 39 1.13 24.00 -22.42
N GLU A 40 1.22 24.03 -23.75
CA GLU A 40 1.43 25.27 -24.51
C GLU A 40 0.21 26.19 -24.40
N PHE A 41 -0.99 25.65 -24.53
CA PHE A 41 -2.26 26.37 -24.37
C PHE A 41 -2.36 26.99 -22.98
N ALA A 42 -2.13 26.22 -21.93
CA ALA A 42 -2.15 26.71 -20.54
C ALA A 42 -1.15 27.85 -20.34
N LYS A 43 0.09 27.71 -20.84
CA LYS A 43 1.11 28.77 -20.78
C LYS A 43 0.68 30.03 -21.53
N LYS A 44 0.14 29.86 -22.74
CA LYS A 44 -0.32 30.98 -23.59
C LYS A 44 -1.43 31.79 -22.92
N HIS A 45 -2.34 31.13 -22.23
CA HIS A 45 -3.52 31.75 -21.62
C HIS A 45 -3.39 32.00 -20.10
N GLY A 46 -2.21 31.77 -19.49
CA GLY A 46 -1.97 31.98 -18.07
C GLY A 46 -2.80 31.05 -17.15
N LEU A 47 -3.14 29.85 -17.63
CA LEU A 47 -3.98 28.90 -16.90
C LEU A 47 -3.14 27.95 -16.04
N HIS A 48 -3.65 27.59 -14.86
CA HIS A 48 -3.08 26.52 -14.05
C HIS A 48 -3.39 25.17 -14.68
N MET A 49 -2.41 24.26 -14.62
CA MET A 49 -2.57 22.89 -15.10
C MET A 49 -2.24 21.91 -13.97
N ILE A 50 -3.18 21.04 -13.65
CA ILE A 50 -3.01 19.94 -12.70
C ILE A 50 -3.35 18.62 -13.38
N THR A 51 -3.00 17.51 -12.72
CA THR A 51 -3.45 16.17 -13.14
C THR A 51 -4.45 15.62 -12.14
N VAL A 52 -5.32 14.73 -12.59
CA VAL A 52 -6.21 13.97 -11.68
C VAL A 52 -5.38 13.22 -10.64
N GLN A 53 -4.24 12.68 -11.06
CA GLN A 53 -3.31 11.97 -10.16
C GLN A 53 -2.79 12.89 -9.03
N SER A 54 -2.37 14.11 -9.36
CA SER A 54 -1.88 15.04 -8.32
C SER A 54 -2.98 15.48 -7.34
N LEU A 55 -4.23 15.59 -7.81
CA LEU A 55 -5.36 15.86 -6.93
C LEU A 55 -5.66 14.69 -6.00
N ILE A 56 -5.60 13.45 -6.50
CA ILE A 56 -5.74 12.24 -5.68
C ILE A 56 -4.68 12.21 -4.57
N GLU A 57 -3.43 12.50 -4.93
CA GLU A 57 -2.31 12.54 -3.96
C GLU A 57 -2.49 13.66 -2.93
N TYR A 58 -2.96 14.83 -3.36
CA TYR A 58 -3.29 15.93 -2.47
C TYR A 58 -4.37 15.53 -1.46
N ARG A 59 -5.49 14.97 -1.93
CA ARG A 59 -6.59 14.54 -1.09
C ARG A 59 -6.16 13.47 -0.08
N LYS A 60 -5.39 12.48 -0.51
CA LYS A 60 -4.87 11.44 0.39
C LYS A 60 -4.00 11.98 1.52
N ARG A 61 -3.33 13.13 1.32
CA ARG A 61 -2.52 13.78 2.36
C ARG A 61 -3.32 14.70 3.28
N THR A 62 -4.42 15.25 2.81
CA THR A 62 -5.18 16.30 3.52
C THR A 62 -6.51 15.82 4.09
N GLU A 63 -7.05 14.73 3.58
CA GLU A 63 -8.30 14.13 4.03
C GLU A 63 -8.04 12.80 4.75
N ASN A 64 -8.88 12.48 5.73
CA ASN A 64 -8.87 11.16 6.38
C ASN A 64 -9.93 10.28 5.70
N PHE A 65 -9.52 9.09 5.28
CA PHE A 65 -10.38 8.12 4.60
C PHE A 65 -10.57 6.83 5.42
N VAL A 66 -10.12 6.82 6.67
CA VAL A 66 -10.20 5.65 7.53
C VAL A 66 -10.91 5.98 8.84
N HIS A 67 -11.76 5.07 9.31
CA HIS A 67 -12.45 5.19 10.59
C HIS A 67 -12.27 3.92 11.37
N GLU A 68 -11.87 4.04 12.63
CA GLU A 68 -11.88 2.92 13.56
C GLU A 68 -13.33 2.54 13.86
N VAL A 69 -13.69 1.28 13.61
CA VAL A 69 -15.04 0.76 13.84
C VAL A 69 -15.10 -0.22 15.01
N ALA A 70 -13.97 -0.77 15.43
CA ALA A 70 -13.91 -1.67 16.57
C ALA A 70 -12.47 -1.75 17.13
N ASP A 71 -12.39 -1.89 18.45
CA ASP A 71 -11.18 -2.23 19.20
C ASP A 71 -11.49 -3.42 20.10
N VAL A 72 -10.87 -4.58 19.83
CA VAL A 72 -11.20 -5.85 20.49
C VAL A 72 -9.96 -6.57 21.00
N ASP A 73 -10.14 -7.31 22.08
CA ASP A 73 -9.14 -8.22 22.61
C ASP A 73 -8.86 -9.37 21.64
N PHE A 74 -7.59 -9.71 21.45
CA PHE A 74 -7.16 -10.70 20.48
C PHE A 74 -6.09 -11.64 21.03
N PRO A 75 -6.48 -12.69 21.76
CA PRO A 75 -5.57 -13.78 22.10
C PRO A 75 -5.20 -14.58 20.84
N SER A 76 -3.91 -14.70 20.57
CA SER A 76 -3.36 -15.36 19.39
C SER A 76 -2.33 -16.41 19.80
N LYS A 77 -2.10 -17.40 18.95
CA LYS A 77 -0.98 -18.35 19.13
C LYS A 77 0.42 -17.69 19.11
N TYR A 78 0.48 -16.41 18.74
CA TYR A 78 1.71 -15.62 18.70
C TYR A 78 1.89 -14.70 19.90
N GLY A 79 0.85 -14.55 20.73
CA GLY A 79 0.82 -13.67 21.89
C GLY A 79 -0.54 -13.05 22.11
N HIS A 80 -0.63 -12.10 23.02
CA HIS A 80 -1.87 -11.40 23.33
C HIS A 80 -1.80 -9.98 22.80
N PHE A 81 -2.72 -9.62 21.92
CA PHE A 81 -2.80 -8.36 21.19
C PHE A 81 -4.18 -7.72 21.35
N ARG A 82 -4.34 -6.55 20.76
CA ARG A 82 -5.64 -5.94 20.44
C ARG A 82 -5.76 -5.80 18.93
N ILE A 83 -6.98 -5.92 18.41
CA ILE A 83 -7.28 -5.61 17.02
C ILE A 83 -8.07 -4.32 16.98
N HIS A 84 -7.53 -3.33 16.24
CA HIS A 84 -8.24 -2.15 15.81
C HIS A 84 -8.65 -2.36 14.35
N ALA A 85 -9.95 -2.36 14.09
CA ALA A 85 -10.51 -2.56 12.76
C ALA A 85 -10.88 -1.21 12.15
N TYR A 86 -10.43 -0.96 10.93
CA TYR A 86 -10.61 0.30 10.22
C TYR A 86 -11.39 0.09 8.92
N GLU A 87 -12.50 0.79 8.76
CA GLU A 87 -13.16 0.90 7.46
C GLU A 87 -12.48 1.96 6.60
N ASN A 88 -12.36 1.65 5.31
CA ASN A 88 -11.72 2.49 4.31
C ASN A 88 -12.77 2.96 3.29
N GLU A 89 -13.08 4.25 3.31
CA GLU A 89 -14.10 4.88 2.45
C GLU A 89 -13.81 4.74 0.95
N LEU A 90 -12.54 4.57 0.54
CA LEU A 90 -12.17 4.51 -0.86
C LEU A 90 -12.53 3.18 -1.53
N ASN A 91 -12.66 2.10 -0.75
CA ASN A 91 -12.85 0.75 -1.31
C ASN A 91 -13.79 -0.14 -0.50
N ASN A 92 -14.40 0.38 0.59
CA ASN A 92 -15.30 -0.33 1.50
C ASN A 92 -14.68 -1.63 2.07
N LYS A 93 -13.35 -1.67 2.24
CA LYS A 93 -12.66 -2.79 2.86
C LYS A 93 -12.34 -2.45 4.32
N CYS A 94 -12.24 -3.49 5.14
CA CYS A 94 -11.80 -3.36 6.52
C CYS A 94 -10.32 -3.76 6.59
N ASP A 95 -9.44 -2.81 6.91
CA ASP A 95 -8.04 -3.04 7.24
C ASP A 95 -7.89 -3.24 8.74
N ILE A 96 -6.88 -3.99 9.19
CA ILE A 96 -6.75 -4.39 10.59
C ILE A 96 -5.37 -3.99 11.12
N ALA A 97 -5.35 -3.28 12.25
CA ALA A 97 -4.13 -3.07 13.02
C ALA A 97 -4.11 -4.03 14.23
N ILE A 98 -3.12 -4.93 14.28
CA ILE A 98 -2.87 -5.84 15.40
C ILE A 98 -1.83 -5.17 16.29
N VAL A 99 -2.24 -4.71 17.45
CA VAL A 99 -1.47 -3.84 18.34
C VAL A 99 -1.06 -4.60 19.61
N LYS A 100 0.20 -4.45 20.01
CA LYS A 100 0.74 -4.89 21.30
C LYS A 100 1.11 -3.66 22.12
N GLY A 101 0.70 -3.64 23.37
CA GLY A 101 1.01 -2.54 24.29
C GLY A 101 0.29 -1.24 23.95
N ASP A 102 0.64 -0.18 24.67
CA ASP A 102 0.16 1.18 24.37
C ASP A 102 1.15 1.87 23.45
N VAL A 103 0.74 2.14 22.21
CA VAL A 103 1.60 2.74 21.18
C VAL A 103 1.35 4.23 20.96
N ARG A 104 0.27 4.77 21.54
CA ARG A 104 -0.15 6.15 21.34
C ARG A 104 0.89 7.15 21.88
N GLY A 105 1.32 8.08 21.04
CA GLY A 105 2.29 9.12 21.39
C GLY A 105 3.74 8.62 21.55
N LYS A 106 3.99 7.32 21.34
CA LYS A 106 5.34 6.77 21.42
C LYS A 106 6.15 7.01 20.14
N LYS A 107 7.46 7.00 20.29
CA LYS A 107 8.45 7.14 19.22
C LYS A 107 9.08 5.79 18.92
N ASP A 108 9.54 5.64 17.67
CA ASP A 108 10.31 4.46 17.24
C ASP A 108 9.56 3.12 17.41
N VAL A 109 8.24 3.16 17.32
CA VAL A 109 7.41 1.97 17.47
C VAL A 109 7.73 0.95 16.38
N LEU A 110 7.87 -0.31 16.76
CA LEU A 110 8.13 -1.40 15.80
C LEU A 110 6.86 -1.69 14.99
N VAL A 111 6.92 -1.49 13.67
CA VAL A 111 5.76 -1.63 12.78
C VAL A 111 6.04 -2.57 11.61
N ARG A 112 5.08 -3.44 11.32
CA ARG A 112 4.99 -4.20 10.07
C ARG A 112 3.75 -3.78 9.29
N VAL A 113 3.91 -3.23 8.10
CA VAL A 113 2.81 -3.11 7.14
C VAL A 113 2.79 -4.37 6.28
N HIS A 114 1.78 -5.20 6.49
CA HIS A 114 1.60 -6.49 5.82
C HIS A 114 0.44 -6.39 4.82
N SER A 115 0.69 -6.70 3.55
CA SER A 115 -0.37 -6.81 2.55
C SER A 115 -0.91 -8.23 2.54
N GLU A 116 -2.23 -8.36 2.59
CA GLU A 116 -2.96 -9.62 2.56
C GLU A 116 -2.41 -10.61 1.52
N CYS A 117 -2.27 -11.85 1.93
CA CYS A 117 -1.94 -12.96 1.07
C CYS A 117 -2.67 -14.21 1.54
N LEU A 118 -3.93 -14.38 1.15
CA LEU A 118 -4.77 -15.50 1.59
C LEU A 118 -4.06 -16.86 1.48
N THR A 119 -3.38 -17.09 0.38
CA THR A 119 -2.69 -18.37 0.15
C THR A 119 -1.53 -18.60 1.11
N GLY A 120 -0.74 -17.55 1.43
CA GLY A 120 0.39 -17.66 2.37
C GLY A 120 -0.04 -17.55 3.82
N ASP A 121 -0.90 -16.58 4.14
CA ASP A 121 -1.25 -16.24 5.51
C ASP A 121 -2.20 -17.26 6.15
N ALA A 122 -3.17 -17.79 5.38
CA ALA A 122 -4.21 -18.67 5.88
C ALA A 122 -4.08 -20.12 5.37
N LEU A 123 -3.67 -20.32 4.10
CA LEU A 123 -3.65 -21.64 3.47
C LEU A 123 -2.28 -22.33 3.49
N GLY A 124 -1.25 -21.70 4.07
CA GLY A 124 0.08 -22.28 4.23
C GLY A 124 0.81 -22.52 2.90
N SER A 125 0.58 -21.70 1.88
CA SER A 125 1.24 -21.83 0.59
C SER A 125 2.75 -21.68 0.71
N MET A 126 3.49 -22.62 0.14
CA MET A 126 4.95 -22.59 0.05
C MET A 126 5.46 -21.80 -1.18
N ARG A 127 4.59 -21.21 -2.00
CA ARG A 127 4.96 -20.42 -3.19
C ARG A 127 5.46 -19.00 -2.82
N CYS A 128 5.31 -18.60 -1.57
CA CYS A 128 5.72 -17.28 -1.06
C CYS A 128 6.07 -17.35 0.44
N ASP A 129 6.78 -16.34 0.90
CA ASP A 129 7.20 -16.15 2.28
C ASP A 129 6.21 -15.34 3.15
N CYS A 130 4.98 -15.07 2.67
CA CYS A 130 4.05 -14.12 3.30
C CYS A 130 3.62 -14.58 4.70
N GLY A 131 3.11 -15.80 4.82
CA GLY A 131 2.65 -16.34 6.11
C GLY A 131 3.75 -16.42 7.15
N GLU A 132 4.97 -16.83 6.75
CA GLU A 132 6.13 -16.88 7.64
C GLU A 132 6.57 -15.47 8.07
N GLN A 133 6.53 -14.48 7.15
CA GLN A 133 6.79 -13.08 7.49
C GLN A 133 5.76 -12.52 8.47
N LEU A 134 4.47 -12.84 8.31
CA LEU A 134 3.42 -12.44 9.25
C LEU A 134 3.66 -13.03 10.63
N ALA A 135 3.92 -14.34 10.70
CA ALA A 135 4.22 -15.04 11.93
C ALA A 135 5.46 -14.47 12.65
N LEU A 136 6.53 -14.21 11.88
CA LEU A 136 7.75 -13.63 12.41
C LEU A 136 7.56 -12.20 12.92
N ALA A 137 6.76 -11.38 12.22
CA ALA A 137 6.44 -10.02 12.64
C ALA A 137 5.68 -10.01 13.98
N LEU A 138 4.65 -10.84 14.11
CA LEU A 138 3.88 -10.96 15.35
C LEU A 138 4.75 -11.43 16.52
N LYS A 139 5.61 -12.44 16.30
CA LYS A 139 6.55 -12.90 17.33
C LYS A 139 7.56 -11.83 17.75
N LYS A 140 8.07 -11.04 16.81
CA LYS A 140 9.01 -9.94 17.12
C LYS A 140 8.33 -8.85 17.96
N ILE A 141 7.11 -8.48 17.62
CA ILE A 141 6.31 -7.47 18.35
C ILE A 141 5.95 -8.00 19.74
N GLU A 142 5.57 -9.28 19.87
CA GLU A 142 5.32 -9.88 21.18
C GLU A 142 6.58 -9.85 22.07
N ALA A 143 7.73 -10.18 21.52
CA ALA A 143 9.00 -10.15 22.26
C ALA A 143 9.46 -8.72 22.62
N GLU A 144 9.16 -7.73 21.78
CA GLU A 144 9.43 -6.31 22.07
C GLU A 144 8.50 -5.75 23.17
N GLY A 145 7.30 -6.36 23.34
CA GLY A 145 6.28 -5.91 24.27
C GLY A 145 5.40 -4.75 23.76
N GLU A 146 5.78 -4.14 22.64
CA GLU A 146 4.98 -3.10 21.97
C GLU A 146 5.21 -3.09 20.45
N GLY A 147 4.20 -2.70 19.70
CA GLY A 147 4.29 -2.56 18.25
C GLY A 147 2.98 -2.83 17.51
N VAL A 148 3.04 -2.71 16.19
CA VAL A 148 1.86 -2.83 15.31
C VAL A 148 2.16 -3.71 14.10
N VAL A 149 1.31 -4.71 13.85
CA VAL A 149 1.17 -5.30 12.53
C VAL A 149 -0.08 -4.71 11.88
N LEU A 150 0.11 -3.89 10.87
CA LEU A 150 -0.98 -3.38 10.04
C LEU A 150 -1.22 -4.34 8.88
N TYR A 151 -2.36 -5.03 8.89
CA TYR A 151 -2.78 -6.00 7.88
C TYR A 151 -3.72 -5.33 6.87
N MET A 152 -3.21 -5.08 5.68
CA MET A 152 -3.92 -4.34 4.63
C MET A 152 -4.57 -5.27 3.61
N ARG A 153 -5.85 -5.04 3.32
CA ARG A 153 -6.66 -5.83 2.40
C ARG A 153 -6.37 -5.50 0.93
N GLN A 154 -5.10 -5.72 0.52
CA GLN A 154 -4.61 -5.45 -0.85
C GLN A 154 -3.91 -6.69 -1.46
N GLU A 155 -4.69 -7.76 -1.61
CA GLU A 155 -4.27 -9.07 -2.13
C GLU A 155 -3.61 -8.96 -3.52
N GLY A 156 -2.60 -9.80 -3.73
CA GLY A 156 -1.94 -9.92 -5.03
C GLY A 156 -1.23 -8.64 -5.49
N ARG A 157 -0.71 -7.82 -4.56
CA ARG A 157 -0.17 -6.48 -4.85
C ARG A 157 -1.20 -5.51 -5.41
N GLY A 158 -2.45 -5.63 -4.96
CA GLY A 158 -3.56 -4.77 -5.36
C GLY A 158 -4.40 -5.29 -6.53
N ILE A 159 -4.00 -6.38 -7.21
CA ILE A 159 -4.77 -6.93 -8.34
C ILE A 159 -5.92 -7.86 -7.91
N GLY A 160 -5.98 -8.19 -6.62
CA GLY A 160 -7.00 -9.07 -6.06
C GLY A 160 -6.73 -10.58 -6.23
N LEU A 161 -7.48 -11.40 -5.48
CA LEU A 161 -7.26 -12.85 -5.42
C LEU A 161 -7.45 -13.54 -6.77
N ALA A 162 -8.51 -13.20 -7.49
CA ALA A 162 -8.80 -13.84 -8.79
C ALA A 162 -7.67 -13.64 -9.81
N ASN A 163 -7.15 -12.42 -9.92
CA ASN A 163 -6.04 -12.12 -10.83
C ASN A 163 -4.72 -12.72 -10.34
N LYS A 164 -4.51 -12.79 -9.01
CA LYS A 164 -3.38 -13.53 -8.45
C LYS A 164 -3.40 -15.01 -8.84
N MET A 165 -4.58 -15.66 -8.87
CA MET A 165 -4.69 -17.06 -9.35
C MET A 165 -4.38 -17.16 -10.84
N ARG A 166 -4.82 -16.22 -11.67
CA ARG A 166 -4.43 -16.14 -13.09
C ARG A 166 -2.92 -15.95 -13.24
N ALA A 167 -2.31 -15.09 -12.43
CA ALA A 167 -0.85 -14.89 -12.42
C ALA A 167 -0.12 -16.18 -12.02
N TYR A 168 -0.62 -16.95 -11.06
CA TYR A 168 -0.05 -18.27 -10.71
C TYR A 168 -0.09 -19.24 -11.89
N ALA A 169 -1.21 -19.28 -12.65
CA ALA A 169 -1.30 -20.12 -13.84
C ALA A 169 -0.30 -19.72 -14.94
N LEU A 170 0.03 -18.42 -15.07
CA LEU A 170 1.09 -17.96 -15.97
C LEU A 170 2.48 -18.32 -15.44
N GLN A 171 2.70 -18.25 -14.13
CA GLN A 171 3.95 -18.67 -13.50
C GLN A 171 4.22 -20.17 -13.69
N ASP A 172 3.18 -21.01 -13.64
CA ASP A 172 3.30 -22.45 -13.93
C ASP A 172 3.73 -22.72 -15.39
N LYS A 173 3.46 -21.75 -16.29
CA LYS A 173 3.93 -21.76 -17.69
C LYS A 173 5.29 -21.08 -17.89
N GLY A 174 6.01 -20.75 -16.80
CA GLY A 174 7.38 -20.22 -16.84
C GLY A 174 7.52 -18.71 -16.70
N ARG A 175 6.43 -17.91 -16.61
CA ARG A 175 6.52 -16.48 -16.30
C ARG A 175 7.03 -16.26 -14.88
N ASP A 176 7.64 -15.12 -14.63
CA ASP A 176 7.84 -14.67 -13.26
C ASP A 176 6.67 -13.78 -12.78
N THR A 177 6.71 -13.38 -11.50
CA THR A 177 5.61 -12.61 -10.88
C THR A 177 5.38 -11.24 -11.55
N VAL A 178 6.44 -10.58 -12.00
CA VAL A 178 6.36 -9.27 -12.66
C VAL A 178 5.81 -9.42 -14.07
N GLU A 179 6.36 -10.36 -14.83
CA GLU A 179 5.92 -10.69 -16.19
C GLU A 179 4.45 -11.12 -16.22
N ALA A 180 4.04 -11.96 -15.27
CA ALA A 180 2.64 -12.39 -15.16
C ALA A 180 1.67 -11.22 -14.90
N ASN A 181 2.02 -10.26 -14.05
CA ASN A 181 1.19 -9.09 -13.82
C ASN A 181 1.08 -8.21 -15.08
N VAL A 182 2.20 -7.96 -15.76
CA VAL A 182 2.22 -7.14 -16.99
C VAL A 182 1.42 -7.81 -18.11
N GLU A 183 1.55 -9.14 -18.28
CA GLU A 183 0.79 -9.90 -19.28
C GLU A 183 -0.73 -9.86 -19.01
N LEU A 184 -1.14 -9.74 -17.74
CA LEU A 184 -2.53 -9.52 -17.34
C LEU A 184 -3.00 -8.05 -17.43
N GLY A 185 -2.14 -7.13 -17.89
CA GLY A 185 -2.47 -5.72 -18.06
C GLY A 185 -2.32 -4.87 -16.80
N PHE A 186 -1.66 -5.36 -15.76
CA PHE A 186 -1.46 -4.64 -14.50
C PHE A 186 -0.03 -4.09 -14.39
N ALA A 187 0.10 -2.98 -13.65
CA ALA A 187 1.42 -2.53 -13.19
C ALA A 187 2.06 -3.59 -12.26
N PRO A 188 3.39 -3.63 -12.15
CA PRO A 188 4.11 -4.59 -11.30
C PRO A 188 3.71 -4.54 -9.81
N ASP A 189 3.30 -3.38 -9.33
CA ASP A 189 2.84 -3.14 -7.96
C ASP A 189 1.81 -2.02 -7.93
N LEU A 190 0.57 -2.33 -7.50
CA LEU A 190 -0.56 -1.40 -7.38
C LEU A 190 -0.91 -1.11 -5.91
N ARG A 191 -0.04 -1.51 -4.95
CA ARG A 191 -0.32 -1.28 -3.54
C ARG A 191 -0.28 0.20 -3.19
N ASP A 192 -1.25 0.60 -2.39
CA ASP A 192 -1.32 1.93 -1.79
C ASP A 192 -0.97 1.82 -0.29
N TYR A 193 0.01 2.60 0.13
CA TYR A 193 0.44 2.64 1.52
C TYR A 193 -0.06 3.88 2.27
N GLY A 194 -0.69 4.83 1.57
CA GLY A 194 -1.24 6.05 2.16
C GLY A 194 -2.34 5.78 3.19
N ILE A 195 -3.23 4.85 2.88
CA ILE A 195 -4.25 4.38 3.84
C ILE A 195 -3.58 3.77 5.07
N GLY A 196 -2.54 2.97 4.87
CA GLY A 196 -1.77 2.43 6.00
C GLY A 196 -1.12 3.50 6.85
N ALA A 197 -0.61 4.56 6.27
CA ALA A 197 -0.06 5.69 7.01
C ALA A 197 -1.13 6.45 7.81
N GLN A 198 -2.33 6.63 7.25
CA GLN A 198 -3.46 7.23 7.96
C GLN A 198 -3.88 6.40 9.17
N ILE A 199 -3.97 5.08 9.05
CA ILE A 199 -4.27 4.18 10.18
C ILE A 199 -3.20 4.30 11.27
N LEU A 200 -1.91 4.29 10.90
CA LEU A 200 -0.83 4.42 11.86
C LEU A 200 -0.83 5.78 12.56
N ALA A 201 -1.17 6.86 11.85
CA ALA A 201 -1.32 8.19 12.42
C ALA A 201 -2.53 8.27 13.37
N ASP A 202 -3.65 7.66 13.03
CA ASP A 202 -4.85 7.59 13.87
C ASP A 202 -4.60 6.82 15.18
N LEU A 203 -3.79 5.75 15.13
CA LEU A 203 -3.28 5.06 16.32
C LEU A 203 -2.36 5.93 17.19
N GLY A 204 -2.00 7.13 16.71
CA GLY A 204 -1.18 8.10 17.43
C GLY A 204 0.33 7.89 17.26
N LEU A 205 0.78 7.16 16.25
CA LEU A 205 2.20 6.98 15.97
C LEU A 205 2.75 8.21 15.24
N THR A 206 3.92 8.69 15.68
CA THR A 206 4.64 9.81 15.04
C THR A 206 5.93 9.35 14.37
N SER A 207 6.60 8.33 14.94
CA SER A 207 7.79 7.73 14.36
C SER A 207 7.81 6.21 14.51
N ILE A 208 8.37 5.51 13.53
CA ILE A 208 8.36 4.04 13.47
C ILE A 208 9.70 3.46 13.03
N ARG A 209 10.01 2.26 13.55
CA ARG A 209 10.98 1.33 12.96
C ARG A 209 10.24 0.32 12.09
N LEU A 210 10.44 0.40 10.79
CA LEU A 210 9.66 -0.38 9.82
C LEU A 210 10.29 -1.74 9.54
N MET A 211 9.57 -2.82 9.85
CA MET A 211 9.93 -4.18 9.47
C MET A 211 9.67 -4.38 7.97
N THR A 212 10.73 -4.31 7.17
CA THR A 212 10.62 -4.50 5.72
C THR A 212 11.94 -4.91 5.08
N ASN A 213 11.85 -5.67 3.99
CA ASN A 213 12.95 -5.92 3.06
C ASN A 213 12.78 -5.12 1.76
N ASN A 214 11.65 -4.41 1.59
CA ASN A 214 11.34 -3.62 0.40
C ASN A 214 11.57 -2.12 0.65
N PRO A 215 12.57 -1.48 0.03
CA PRO A 215 12.80 -0.03 0.18
C PRO A 215 11.62 0.83 -0.28
N ALA A 216 10.89 0.40 -1.31
CA ALA A 216 9.76 1.15 -1.87
C ALA A 216 8.60 1.33 -0.85
N LYS A 217 8.47 0.43 0.14
CA LYS A 217 7.47 0.58 1.21
C LYS A 217 7.73 1.81 2.09
N ARG A 218 8.99 2.19 2.26
CA ARG A 218 9.37 3.37 3.02
C ARG A 218 8.83 4.64 2.35
N ALA A 219 9.12 4.82 1.07
CA ALA A 219 8.66 5.97 0.32
C ALA A 219 7.12 6.10 0.29
N GLY A 220 6.39 4.98 0.27
CA GLY A 220 4.93 4.97 0.28
C GLY A 220 4.27 5.36 1.60
N LEU A 221 5.01 5.32 2.72
CA LEU A 221 4.52 5.72 4.05
C LEU A 221 4.96 7.15 4.43
N GLU A 222 6.06 7.64 3.87
CA GLU A 222 6.53 9.00 4.08
C GLU A 222 5.54 10.02 3.46
N GLY A 223 5.41 11.19 4.07
CA GLY A 223 4.53 12.25 3.56
C GLY A 223 3.15 12.32 4.20
N TYR A 224 2.86 11.46 5.19
CA TYR A 224 1.62 11.45 5.97
C TYR A 224 1.84 11.83 7.44
N GLY A 225 2.92 12.58 7.74
CA GLY A 225 3.28 12.97 9.11
C GLY A 225 3.94 11.86 9.93
N LEU A 226 4.27 10.72 9.30
CA LEU A 226 4.91 9.57 9.93
C LEU A 226 6.40 9.54 9.58
N GLU A 227 7.27 9.62 10.58
CA GLU A 227 8.71 9.52 10.42
C GLU A 227 9.16 8.06 10.45
N ILE A 228 9.99 7.64 9.48
CA ILE A 228 10.60 6.30 9.49
C ILE A 228 12.05 6.42 9.94
N THR A 229 12.29 6.16 11.21
CA THR A 229 13.60 6.30 11.87
C THR A 229 14.55 5.15 11.58
N GLY A 230 14.02 3.97 11.24
CA GLY A 230 14.84 2.81 10.98
C GLY A 230 14.15 1.69 10.20
N ARG A 231 14.96 0.83 9.60
CA ARG A 231 14.52 -0.41 8.96
C ARG A 231 14.92 -1.62 9.81
N VAL A 232 13.96 -2.49 10.09
CA VAL A 232 14.21 -3.78 10.74
C VAL A 232 14.04 -4.88 9.68
N PRO A 233 15.07 -5.72 9.43
CA PRO A 233 14.96 -6.83 8.50
C PRO A 233 13.92 -7.86 8.94
N LEU A 234 13.13 -8.35 7.98
CA LEU A 234 12.15 -9.41 8.20
C LEU A 234 12.39 -10.51 7.16
N GLN A 235 13.42 -11.30 7.39
CA GLN A 235 13.89 -12.32 6.46
C GLN A 235 13.51 -13.71 6.96
N VAL A 236 13.06 -14.55 6.06
CA VAL A 236 12.78 -15.97 6.25
C VAL A 236 13.61 -16.74 5.24
N HIS A 237 14.08 -17.92 5.61
CA HIS A 237 14.86 -18.76 4.72
C HIS A 237 14.00 -19.22 3.53
N ALA A 238 14.60 -19.18 2.33
CA ALA A 238 13.95 -19.68 1.13
C ALA A 238 13.70 -21.19 1.23
N ASN A 239 12.53 -21.61 0.75
CA ASN A 239 12.26 -23.03 0.53
C ASN A 239 12.39 -23.38 -0.97
N LYS A 240 12.35 -24.66 -1.31
CA LYS A 240 12.53 -25.12 -2.70
C LYS A 240 11.48 -24.58 -3.69
N PHE A 241 10.31 -24.15 -3.21
CA PHE A 241 9.23 -23.68 -4.05
C PHE A 241 9.20 -22.16 -4.22
N ASP A 242 9.70 -21.38 -3.23
CA ASP A 242 9.68 -19.92 -3.27
C ASP A 242 11.04 -19.28 -3.60
N LYS A 243 12.10 -20.06 -3.71
CA LYS A 243 13.46 -19.58 -4.05
C LYS A 243 13.46 -18.69 -5.31
N ARG A 244 12.75 -19.13 -6.37
CA ARG A 244 12.59 -18.33 -7.60
C ARG A 244 11.85 -17.02 -7.33
N TYR A 245 10.78 -17.05 -6.57
CA TYR A 245 10.00 -15.87 -6.18
C TYR A 245 10.84 -14.86 -5.39
N LEU A 246 11.61 -15.31 -4.40
CA LEU A 246 12.49 -14.45 -3.62
C LEU A 246 13.65 -13.90 -4.46
N THR A 247 14.17 -14.68 -5.40
CA THR A 247 15.16 -14.19 -6.36
C THR A 247 14.61 -13.05 -7.22
N VAL A 248 13.39 -13.17 -7.75
CA VAL A 248 12.72 -12.10 -8.50
C VAL A 248 12.52 -10.85 -7.64
N LYS A 249 12.13 -11.01 -6.36
CA LYS A 249 12.05 -9.87 -5.42
C LYS A 249 13.41 -9.17 -5.26
N LYS A 250 14.51 -9.92 -5.15
CA LYS A 250 15.87 -9.35 -5.01
C LYS A 250 16.28 -8.61 -6.29
N VAL A 251 16.20 -9.29 -7.43
CA VAL A 251 16.77 -8.82 -8.71
C VAL A 251 15.89 -7.78 -9.40
N LYS A 252 14.58 -8.04 -9.52
CA LYS A 252 13.65 -7.17 -10.28
C LYS A 252 12.96 -6.11 -9.44
N MET A 253 12.88 -6.29 -8.11
CA MET A 253 12.14 -5.38 -7.22
C MET A 253 13.01 -4.72 -6.15
N GLY A 254 14.34 -4.92 -6.18
CA GLY A 254 15.28 -4.25 -5.29
C GLY A 254 15.14 -4.62 -3.80
N HIS A 255 14.58 -5.79 -3.47
CA HIS A 255 14.49 -6.24 -2.09
C HIS A 255 15.86 -6.53 -1.49
N LEU A 256 16.05 -6.10 -0.25
CA LEU A 256 17.29 -6.27 0.52
C LEU A 256 17.25 -7.59 1.29
N PHE A 257 17.85 -8.62 0.72
CA PHE A 257 18.03 -9.92 1.36
C PHE A 257 19.51 -10.17 1.68
N SER A 258 19.80 -10.82 2.80
CA SER A 258 21.13 -11.39 3.07
C SER A 258 21.40 -12.57 2.13
N ASP A 259 22.68 -12.90 1.94
CA ASP A 259 23.06 -14.03 1.06
C ASP A 259 22.58 -15.38 1.63
N ASP A 260 22.40 -15.49 2.95
CA ASP A 260 21.88 -16.70 3.60
C ASP A 260 20.38 -16.92 3.37
N THR A 261 19.61 -15.87 3.03
CA THR A 261 18.16 -15.98 2.77
C THR A 261 17.86 -16.85 1.55
N LEU A 262 18.75 -16.88 0.56
CA LEU A 262 18.55 -17.57 -0.72
C LEU A 262 19.34 -18.90 -0.83
N LYS A 263 20.07 -19.29 0.21
CA LYS A 263 20.71 -20.60 0.26
C LYS A 263 19.68 -21.69 0.52
#